data_eaff039aa3feeaa0ef15ae5d0fe2d040
#
_entry.id   eaff039aa3feeaa0ef15ae5d0fe2d040
#
_cell.length_a   1.000
_cell.length_b   1.000
_cell.length_c   1.000
_cell.angle_alpha   90.00
_cell.angle_beta   90.00
_cell.angle_gamma   90.00
#
_symmetry.space_group_name_H-M   'P 1'
#
loop_
_entity.id
_entity.type
_entity.pdbx_description
1 polymer ?
#
loop_
_entity_poly.entity_id
_entity_poly.type
_entity_poly.pdbx_seq_one_letter_code
_entity_poly.pdbx_strand_id
1 'polypeptide(L)'
;AFVCDLMGKEKHNWVDQLCLVAIAEGFNAAMTRTVKYTVGEIRPDGGPHSFPSGHTANAFLGAHVAWKEFKDSCPVLAYSGYALATFVACSRLYNNRHWVADVIAGAGFGILSVELAYLTYFPIRNAIARKINMKGNDRLVVAPTFSPDGGGLYLSWKF
;
A
#
# COMPACT_ATOMS: atom_id res chain seq x y z
N ALA A 1 -5.84 -0.84 -12.39
CA ALA A 1 -4.91 0.27 -12.19
C ALA A 1 -4.55 0.88 -13.54
N PHE A 2 -3.81 0.20 -14.41
CA PHE A 2 -3.31 0.71 -15.69
C PHE A 2 -4.37 1.37 -16.61
N VAL A 3 -5.58 0.84 -16.66
CA VAL A 3 -6.67 1.41 -17.48
C VAL A 3 -7.22 2.72 -16.88
N CYS A 4 -7.28 2.83 -15.55
CA CYS A 4 -7.73 4.06 -14.89
C CYS A 4 -6.62 5.12 -14.85
N ASP A 5 -5.36 4.69 -14.79
CA ASP A 5 -4.15 5.50 -14.96
C ASP A 5 -4.15 6.22 -16.32
N LEU A 6 -4.41 5.48 -17.41
CA LEU A 6 -4.55 6.04 -18.76
C LEU A 6 -5.72 7.04 -18.88
N MET A 7 -6.69 7.00 -17.95
CA MET A 7 -7.82 7.94 -17.92
C MET A 7 -7.59 9.13 -16.98
N GLY A 8 -6.42 9.25 -16.31
CA GLY A 8 -6.11 10.34 -15.38
C GLY A 8 -7.06 10.43 -14.19
N LYS A 9 -7.58 9.29 -13.71
CA LYS A 9 -8.60 9.22 -12.64
C LYS A 9 -8.07 8.79 -11.29
N GLU A 10 -6.76 8.71 -11.14
CA GLU A 10 -6.10 8.38 -9.90
C GLU A 10 -6.08 9.58 -8.93
N LYS A 11 -6.09 9.28 -7.65
CA LYS A 11 -6.06 10.31 -6.59
C LYS A 11 -4.65 10.88 -6.36
N HIS A 12 -3.64 10.04 -6.52
CA HIS A 12 -2.24 10.40 -6.34
C HIS A 12 -1.42 9.99 -7.56
N ASN A 13 -0.32 10.71 -7.79
CA ASN A 13 0.62 10.43 -8.86
C ASN A 13 1.24 9.03 -8.71
N TRP A 14 1.58 8.39 -9.83
CA TRP A 14 2.18 7.07 -9.89
C TRP A 14 3.44 6.90 -9.02
N VAL A 15 4.26 7.97 -8.86
CA VAL A 15 5.45 7.94 -7.97
C VAL A 15 5.02 7.83 -6.51
N ASP A 16 4.01 8.61 -6.09
CA ASP A 16 3.46 8.53 -4.73
C ASP A 16 2.85 7.15 -4.49
N GLN A 17 2.13 6.58 -5.46
CA GLN A 17 1.56 5.24 -5.36
C GLN A 17 2.64 4.17 -5.19
N LEU A 18 3.73 4.22 -5.98
CA LEU A 18 4.85 3.29 -5.83
C LEU A 18 5.49 3.39 -4.44
N CYS A 19 5.73 4.61 -3.96
CA CYS A 19 6.28 4.82 -2.62
C CYS A 19 5.34 4.30 -1.54
N LEU A 20 4.05 4.59 -1.64
CA LEU A 20 3.03 4.10 -0.71
C LEU A 20 2.96 2.58 -0.67
N VAL A 21 2.93 1.93 -1.83
CA VAL A 21 2.95 0.46 -1.92
C VAL A 21 4.22 -0.12 -1.31
N ALA A 22 5.39 0.43 -1.64
CA ALA A 22 6.65 -0.04 -1.08
C ALA A 22 6.71 0.08 0.45
N ILE A 23 6.22 1.19 1.01
CA ILE A 23 6.14 1.41 2.46
C ILE A 23 5.12 0.47 3.10
N ALA A 24 3.94 0.31 2.48
CA ALA A 24 2.90 -0.60 2.96
C ALA A 24 3.40 -2.06 2.98
N GLU A 25 4.09 -2.50 1.92
CA GLU A 25 4.72 -3.83 1.87
C GLU A 25 5.81 -3.99 2.94
N GLY A 26 6.59 -2.94 3.21
CA GLY A 26 7.55 -2.92 4.30
C GLY A 26 6.90 -3.14 5.67
N PHE A 27 5.83 -2.41 5.99
CA PHE A 27 5.04 -2.59 7.21
C PHE A 27 4.40 -3.98 7.27
N ASN A 28 3.78 -4.42 6.18
CA ASN A 28 3.16 -5.75 6.11
C ASN A 28 4.18 -6.86 6.36
N ALA A 29 5.32 -6.81 5.69
CA ALA A 29 6.39 -7.80 5.86
C ALA A 29 6.94 -7.80 7.29
N ALA A 30 7.16 -6.64 7.88
CA ALA A 30 7.64 -6.52 9.25
C ALA A 30 6.64 -7.12 10.25
N MET A 31 5.37 -6.71 10.19
CA MET A 31 4.33 -7.18 11.10
C MET A 31 4.06 -8.68 10.93
N THR A 32 3.83 -9.14 9.69
CA THR A 32 3.50 -10.54 9.43
C THR A 32 4.65 -11.47 9.77
N ARG A 33 5.89 -11.12 9.45
CA ARG A 33 7.06 -11.95 9.82
C ARG A 33 7.28 -12.00 11.32
N THR A 34 7.24 -10.85 12.00
CA THR A 34 7.41 -10.80 13.46
C THR A 34 6.40 -11.71 14.15
N VAL A 35 5.11 -11.55 13.85
CA VAL A 35 4.05 -12.34 14.45
C VAL A 35 4.17 -13.83 14.08
N LYS A 36 4.50 -14.13 12.82
CA LYS A 36 4.67 -15.48 12.31
C LYS A 36 5.74 -16.28 13.09
N TYR A 37 6.87 -15.67 13.37
CA TYR A 37 7.95 -16.32 14.12
C TYR A 37 7.72 -16.32 15.64
N THR A 38 6.95 -15.36 16.14
CA THR A 38 6.62 -15.31 17.58
C THR A 38 5.56 -16.34 17.96
N VAL A 39 4.51 -16.48 17.14
CA VAL A 39 3.40 -17.40 17.41
C VAL A 39 3.76 -18.86 17.09
N GLY A 40 4.43 -19.09 15.96
CA GLY A 40 4.92 -20.43 15.58
C GLY A 40 3.82 -21.48 15.32
N GLU A 41 2.57 -21.06 15.03
CA GLU A 41 1.43 -21.95 14.87
C GLU A 41 1.62 -22.93 13.70
N ILE A 42 1.14 -24.17 13.89
CA ILE A 42 1.20 -25.23 12.88
C ILE A 42 -0.01 -25.10 11.94
N ARG A 43 0.23 -25.26 10.64
CA ARG A 43 -0.79 -25.23 9.60
C ARG A 43 -1.68 -26.46 9.64
N PRO A 44 -2.91 -26.42 9.05
CA PRO A 44 -3.75 -27.61 8.89
C PRO A 44 -3.05 -28.75 8.12
N ASP A 45 -2.12 -28.42 7.20
CA ASP A 45 -1.33 -29.40 6.44
C ASP A 45 -0.07 -29.90 7.15
N GLY A 46 0.15 -29.51 8.41
CA GLY A 46 1.33 -29.87 9.22
C GLY A 46 2.55 -29.00 9.00
N GLY A 47 2.50 -28.02 8.09
CA GLY A 47 3.62 -27.08 7.88
C GLY A 47 3.79 -26.07 9.02
N PRO A 48 4.99 -25.49 9.21
CA PRO A 48 5.24 -24.52 10.27
C PRO A 48 4.71 -23.12 9.90
N HIS A 49 4.60 -22.28 10.94
CA HIS A 49 4.35 -20.84 10.82
C HIS A 49 3.06 -20.49 10.05
N SER A 50 1.91 -20.94 10.55
CA SER A 50 0.61 -20.68 9.95
C SER A 50 0.18 -19.23 10.10
N PHE A 51 0.17 -18.74 11.34
CA PHE A 51 -0.36 -17.41 11.68
C PHE A 51 0.67 -16.28 11.52
N PRO A 52 0.28 -15.14 10.92
CA PRO A 52 -0.88 -14.89 10.07
C PRO A 52 -0.65 -15.31 8.61
N SER A 53 -1.71 -15.30 7.80
CA SER A 53 -1.62 -15.62 6.36
C SER A 53 -1.00 -14.49 5.56
N GLY A 54 0.25 -14.66 5.11
CA GLY A 54 0.94 -13.65 4.30
C GLY A 54 0.33 -13.43 2.92
N HIS A 55 -0.18 -14.49 2.26
CA HIS A 55 -0.86 -14.35 0.97
C HIS A 55 -2.15 -13.52 1.09
N THR A 56 -2.92 -13.74 2.15
CA THR A 56 -4.11 -12.95 2.42
C THR A 56 -3.74 -11.50 2.75
N ALA A 57 -2.69 -11.29 3.55
CA ALA A 57 -2.23 -9.95 3.89
C ALA A 57 -1.83 -9.14 2.64
N ASN A 58 -1.04 -9.72 1.74
CA ASN A 58 -0.65 -9.05 0.49
C ASN A 58 -1.85 -8.80 -0.43
N ALA A 59 -2.78 -9.75 -0.54
CA ALA A 59 -3.98 -9.56 -1.35
C ALA A 59 -4.86 -8.40 -0.83
N PHE A 60 -5.09 -8.33 0.49
CA PHE A 60 -5.86 -7.24 1.09
C PHE A 60 -5.11 -5.91 1.09
N LEU A 61 -3.78 -5.91 1.18
CA LEU A 61 -2.96 -4.72 0.98
C LEU A 61 -3.21 -4.13 -0.41
N GLY A 62 -3.06 -4.92 -1.47
CA GLY A 62 -3.30 -4.47 -2.85
C GLY A 62 -4.73 -3.99 -3.06
N ALA A 63 -5.72 -4.72 -2.52
CA ALA A 63 -7.13 -4.33 -2.57
C ALA A 63 -7.38 -2.99 -1.87
N HIS A 64 -6.76 -2.76 -0.72
CA HIS A 64 -6.96 -1.53 0.06
C HIS A 64 -6.26 -0.33 -0.58
N VAL A 65 -5.08 -0.50 -1.19
CA VAL A 65 -4.45 0.55 -2.02
C VAL A 65 -5.36 0.91 -3.19
N ALA A 66 -5.86 -0.09 -3.94
CA ALA A 66 -6.77 0.16 -5.05
C ALA A 66 -8.05 0.90 -4.58
N TRP A 67 -8.58 0.52 -3.43
CA TRP A 67 -9.75 1.23 -2.86
C TRP A 67 -9.42 2.68 -2.49
N LYS A 68 -8.28 2.94 -1.85
CA LYS A 68 -7.85 4.31 -1.49
C LYS A 68 -7.69 5.22 -2.70
N GLU A 69 -7.16 4.68 -3.80
CA GLU A 69 -6.84 5.46 -5.00
C GLU A 69 -8.06 5.65 -5.93
N PHE A 70 -8.94 4.64 -6.02
CA PHE A 70 -9.96 4.61 -7.07
C PHE A 70 -11.41 4.64 -6.59
N LYS A 71 -11.69 4.64 -5.27
CA LYS A 71 -13.06 4.59 -4.75
C LYS A 71 -13.95 5.74 -5.24
N ASP A 72 -13.38 6.92 -5.42
CA ASP A 72 -14.12 8.12 -5.81
C ASP A 72 -14.24 8.26 -7.35
N SER A 73 -13.30 7.67 -8.10
CA SER A 73 -13.20 7.79 -9.56
C SER A 73 -13.67 6.54 -10.31
N CYS A 74 -13.42 5.36 -9.78
CA CYS A 74 -13.78 4.08 -10.39
C CYS A 74 -14.18 3.05 -9.32
N PRO A 75 -15.38 3.17 -8.69
CA PRO A 75 -15.80 2.33 -7.58
C PRO A 75 -15.77 0.82 -7.91
N VAL A 76 -16.14 0.46 -9.14
CA VAL A 76 -16.14 -0.96 -9.58
C VAL A 76 -14.75 -1.56 -9.46
N LEU A 77 -13.71 -0.85 -9.89
CA LEU A 77 -12.32 -1.31 -9.75
C LEU A 77 -11.91 -1.37 -8.29
N ALA A 78 -12.25 -0.37 -7.50
CA ALA A 78 -11.92 -0.30 -6.08
C ALA A 78 -12.47 -1.49 -5.30
N TYR A 79 -13.74 -1.84 -5.52
CA TYR A 79 -14.38 -2.96 -4.81
C TYR A 79 -14.03 -4.34 -5.41
N SER A 80 -13.74 -4.43 -6.71
CA SER A 80 -13.29 -5.69 -7.32
C SER A 80 -11.98 -6.21 -6.71
N GLY A 81 -11.11 -5.31 -6.25
CA GLY A 81 -9.90 -5.67 -5.50
C GLY A 81 -10.19 -6.49 -4.25
N TYR A 82 -11.21 -6.10 -3.47
CA TYR A 82 -11.63 -6.86 -2.29
C TYR A 82 -12.27 -8.20 -2.65
N ALA A 83 -13.02 -8.28 -3.74
CA ALA A 83 -13.57 -9.56 -4.21
C ALA A 83 -12.44 -10.55 -4.54
N LEU A 84 -11.39 -10.08 -5.25
CA LEU A 84 -10.21 -10.89 -5.56
C LEU A 84 -9.43 -11.28 -4.30
N ALA A 85 -9.23 -10.34 -3.36
CA ALA A 85 -8.55 -10.63 -2.10
C ALA A 85 -9.32 -11.67 -1.26
N THR A 86 -10.65 -11.59 -1.25
CA THR A 86 -11.50 -12.57 -0.59
C THR A 86 -11.39 -13.94 -1.26
N PHE A 87 -11.35 -13.99 -2.59
CA PHE A 87 -11.12 -15.25 -3.33
C PHE A 87 -9.75 -15.86 -2.95
N VAL A 88 -8.68 -15.06 -2.88
CA VAL A 88 -7.37 -15.53 -2.40
C VAL A 88 -7.50 -16.08 -0.98
N ALA A 89 -8.18 -15.38 -0.07
CA ALA A 89 -8.40 -15.80 1.31
C ALA A 89 -9.10 -17.16 1.39
N CYS A 90 -10.20 -17.30 0.67
CA CYS A 90 -10.96 -18.57 0.59
C CYS A 90 -10.10 -19.70 0.01
N SER A 91 -9.26 -19.43 -0.99
CA SER A 91 -8.36 -20.42 -1.56
C SER A 91 -7.33 -20.97 -0.56
N ARG A 92 -6.91 -20.14 0.42
CA ARG A 92 -5.99 -20.60 1.49
C ARG A 92 -6.67 -21.60 2.42
N LEU A 93 -7.94 -21.37 2.73
CA LEU A 93 -8.76 -22.29 3.55
C LEU A 93 -9.04 -23.58 2.79
N TYR A 94 -9.50 -23.47 1.55
CA TYR A 94 -9.83 -24.63 0.70
C TYR A 94 -8.62 -25.57 0.51
N ASN A 95 -7.43 -25.00 0.36
CA ASN A 95 -6.19 -25.76 0.20
C ASN A 95 -5.58 -26.23 1.53
N ASN A 96 -6.27 -26.10 2.66
CA ASN A 96 -5.79 -26.47 3.99
C ASN A 96 -4.42 -25.85 4.37
N ARG A 97 -4.11 -24.64 3.86
CA ARG A 97 -2.84 -23.95 4.10
C ARG A 97 -2.85 -23.06 5.33
N HIS A 98 -4.02 -22.63 5.75
CA HIS A 98 -4.20 -21.68 6.85
C HIS A 98 -5.51 -21.94 7.59
N TRP A 99 -5.54 -21.59 8.86
CA TRP A 99 -6.75 -21.52 9.67
C TRP A 99 -7.57 -20.27 9.36
N VAL A 100 -8.84 -20.27 9.73
CA VAL A 100 -9.73 -19.10 9.53
C VAL A 100 -9.15 -17.86 10.24
N ALA A 101 -8.62 -18.03 11.46
CA ALA A 101 -8.00 -16.96 12.22
C ALA A 101 -6.81 -16.34 11.49
N ASP A 102 -5.96 -17.15 10.83
CA ASP A 102 -4.80 -16.68 10.06
C ASP A 102 -5.20 -15.77 8.92
N VAL A 103 -6.29 -16.14 8.25
CA VAL A 103 -6.82 -15.41 7.10
C VAL A 103 -7.43 -14.09 7.53
N ILE A 104 -8.23 -14.08 8.60
CA ILE A 104 -8.82 -12.84 9.15
C ILE A 104 -7.72 -11.90 9.64
N ALA A 105 -6.75 -12.41 10.40
CA ALA A 105 -5.61 -11.62 10.86
C ALA A 105 -4.78 -11.09 9.70
N GLY A 106 -4.54 -11.93 8.67
CA GLY A 106 -3.84 -11.52 7.46
C GLY A 106 -4.54 -10.37 6.74
N ALA A 107 -5.86 -10.45 6.56
CA ALA A 107 -6.64 -9.36 5.98
C ALA A 107 -6.50 -8.06 6.79
N GLY A 108 -6.60 -8.15 8.12
CA GLY A 108 -6.40 -7.00 9.01
C GLY A 108 -5.01 -6.38 8.90
N PHE A 109 -3.95 -7.19 8.85
CA PHE A 109 -2.57 -6.71 8.69
C PHE A 109 -2.33 -6.05 7.33
N GLY A 110 -2.90 -6.60 6.25
CA GLY A 110 -2.84 -5.98 4.94
C GLY A 110 -3.46 -4.58 4.92
N ILE A 111 -4.67 -4.44 5.43
CA ILE A 111 -5.36 -3.14 5.54
C ILE A 111 -4.59 -2.17 6.43
N LEU A 112 -4.17 -2.61 7.62
CA LEU A 112 -3.44 -1.78 8.58
C LEU A 112 -2.12 -1.26 8.01
N SER A 113 -1.40 -2.09 7.23
CA SER A 113 -0.14 -1.68 6.59
C SER A 113 -0.32 -0.50 5.65
N VAL A 114 -1.41 -0.50 4.88
CA VAL A 114 -1.74 0.60 3.98
C VAL A 114 -2.09 1.86 4.76
N GLU A 115 -2.93 1.75 5.81
CA GLU A 115 -3.25 2.90 6.65
C GLU A 115 -1.99 3.53 7.27
N LEU A 116 -1.09 2.70 7.79
CA LEU A 116 0.20 3.16 8.34
C LEU A 116 1.07 3.83 7.27
N ALA A 117 1.09 3.30 6.04
CA ALA A 117 1.82 3.91 4.94
C ALA A 117 1.28 5.30 4.61
N TYR A 118 -0.04 5.48 4.51
CA TYR A 118 -0.65 6.78 4.25
C TYR A 118 -0.40 7.77 5.40
N LEU A 119 -0.50 7.32 6.64
CA LEU A 119 -0.24 8.14 7.83
C LEU A 119 1.22 8.61 7.95
N THR A 120 2.17 7.84 7.44
CA THR A 120 3.60 8.15 7.54
C THR A 120 4.15 8.86 6.32
N TYR A 121 3.75 8.46 5.13
CA TYR A 121 4.32 8.96 3.87
C TYR A 121 4.06 10.46 3.66
N PHE A 122 2.80 10.90 3.70
CA PHE A 122 2.46 12.29 3.37
C PHE A 122 3.03 13.33 4.33
N PRO A 123 2.99 13.14 5.66
CA PRO A 123 3.64 14.05 6.59
C PRO A 123 5.16 14.15 6.35
N ILE A 124 5.82 13.02 6.12
CA ILE A 124 7.27 12.97 5.87
C ILE A 124 7.60 13.66 4.55
N ARG A 125 6.90 13.34 3.47
CA ARG A 125 7.07 13.98 2.16
C ARG A 125 6.91 15.50 2.26
N ASN A 126 5.86 15.96 2.93
CA ASN A 126 5.60 17.40 3.10
C ASN A 126 6.65 18.08 3.99
N ALA A 127 7.15 17.41 5.02
CA ALA A 127 8.23 17.92 5.86
C ALA A 127 9.54 18.05 5.07
N ILE A 128 9.88 17.05 4.25
CA ILE A 128 11.06 17.07 3.37
C ILE A 128 10.94 18.21 2.35
N ALA A 129 9.79 18.35 1.69
CA ALA A 129 9.53 19.41 0.72
C ALA A 129 9.68 20.81 1.35
N ARG A 130 9.14 21.01 2.56
CA ARG A 130 9.34 22.26 3.31
C ARG A 130 10.82 22.53 3.63
N LYS A 131 11.55 21.50 4.06
CA LYS A 131 12.97 21.63 4.42
C LYS A 131 13.83 21.93 3.20
N ILE A 132 13.53 21.36 2.04
CA ILE A 132 14.20 21.66 0.77
C ILE A 132 13.93 23.12 0.37
N ASN A 133 12.66 23.55 0.43
CA ASN A 133 12.28 24.93 0.11
C ASN A 133 12.85 25.96 1.09
N MET A 134 13.01 25.62 2.38
CA MET A 134 13.64 26.51 3.37
C MET A 134 15.17 26.55 3.27
N LYS A 135 15.81 25.49 2.76
CA LYS A 135 17.26 25.40 2.60
C LYS A 135 17.74 25.93 1.25
N GLY A 136 16.82 26.05 0.28
CA GLY A 136 17.08 26.74 -0.99
C GLY A 136 17.20 28.22 -0.73
N ASN A 137 18.47 28.68 -0.63
CA ASN A 137 18.81 30.10 -0.73
C ASN A 137 18.03 30.68 -1.91
N ASP A 138 17.53 31.91 -1.82
CA ASP A 138 16.55 32.61 -2.67
C ASP A 138 16.67 32.51 -4.22
N ARG A 139 17.56 31.65 -4.73
CA ARG A 139 17.89 31.55 -6.16
C ARG A 139 17.39 30.31 -6.87
N LEU A 140 17.20 29.16 -6.19
CA LEU A 140 16.75 27.92 -6.81
C LEU A 140 15.61 27.29 -5.98
N VAL A 141 14.41 27.31 -6.51
CA VAL A 141 13.28 26.58 -5.92
C VAL A 141 13.13 25.26 -6.68
N VAL A 142 13.39 24.17 -5.99
CA VAL A 142 13.14 22.82 -6.50
C VAL A 142 11.90 22.30 -5.76
N ALA A 143 10.79 22.20 -6.45
CA ALA A 143 9.57 21.64 -5.89
C ALA A 143 9.12 20.44 -6.74
N PRO A 144 8.82 19.30 -6.13
CA PRO A 144 8.14 18.25 -6.86
C PRO A 144 6.72 18.76 -7.20
N THR A 145 6.42 18.87 -8.48
CA THR A 145 5.08 19.18 -8.96
C THR A 145 4.37 17.89 -9.28
N PHE A 146 3.21 17.74 -8.70
CA PHE A 146 2.33 16.61 -8.92
C PHE A 146 1.05 17.16 -9.56
N SER A 147 0.98 17.05 -10.89
CA SER A 147 -0.22 17.35 -11.67
C SER A 147 -0.95 16.05 -12.00
N PRO A 148 -2.26 16.06 -12.25
CA PRO A 148 -2.98 14.90 -12.76
C PRO A 148 -2.37 14.29 -14.02
N ASP A 149 -1.66 15.10 -14.81
CA ASP A 149 -1.03 14.71 -16.07
C ASP A 149 0.40 14.18 -15.95
N GLY A 150 0.96 14.11 -14.73
CA GLY A 150 2.30 13.57 -14.48
C GLY A 150 3.04 14.23 -13.32
N GLY A 151 4.05 13.53 -12.80
CA GLY A 151 4.98 14.06 -11.81
C GLY A 151 6.19 14.69 -12.48
N GLY A 152 6.57 15.85 -12.02
CA GLY A 152 7.75 16.57 -12.49
C GLY A 152 8.51 17.27 -11.35
N LEU A 153 9.69 17.75 -11.64
CA LEU A 153 10.43 18.66 -10.79
C LEU A 153 10.22 20.09 -11.33
N TYR A 154 9.58 20.93 -10.53
CA TYR A 154 9.55 22.37 -10.82
C TYR A 154 10.88 22.97 -10.41
N LEU A 155 11.61 23.51 -11.38
CA LEU A 155 12.84 24.26 -11.16
C LEU A 155 12.55 25.71 -11.49
N SER A 156 12.58 26.59 -10.48
CA SER A 156 12.51 28.02 -10.67
C SER A 156 13.81 28.66 -10.21
N TRP A 157 14.47 29.40 -11.09
CA TRP A 157 15.66 30.19 -10.79
C TRP A 157 15.26 31.68 -10.76
N LYS A 158 15.45 32.32 -9.60
CA LYS A 158 15.36 33.78 -9.50
C LYS A 158 16.76 34.37 -9.74
N PHE A 159 16.84 35.21 -10.75
CA PHE A 159 18.01 36.03 -11.03
C PHE A 159 18.07 37.22 -10.09
#